data_753f5dd6b5ec2f83a30f44179da3b15e
#
_entry.id   753f5dd6b5ec2f83a30f44179da3b15e
#
_cell.length_a   1.000
_cell.length_b   1.000
_cell.length_c   1.000
_cell.angle_alpha   90.00
_cell.angle_beta   90.00
_cell.angle_gamma   90.00
#
_symmetry.space_group_name_H-M   'P 1'
#
loop_
_entity.id
_entity.type
_entity.pdbx_description
1 polymer ?
#
loop_
_entity_poly.entity_id
_entity_poly.type
_entity_poly.pdbx_seq_one_letter_code
_entity_poly.pdbx_strand_id
1 'polypeptide(L)'
;MKAMKKFTLTVFCILAGCIFFLSGIWIYFQKSLDRVELGEGEHAASYQRHYLMISNDKDTGMWQSVYESASKEAEEKDAYVELLSPEQMNGYSQADCLKIGIASQVDGIILEADGSKEEQHLINEALKEKIPVVTVMTVSYTHLTLPTTSRV
;
A
#
# COMPACT_ATOMS: atom_id res chain seq x y z
N MET A 1 -13.77 60.27 -9.24
CA MET A 1 -13.02 59.49 -10.25
C MET A 1 -11.68 58.89 -9.74
N LYS A 2 -10.85 59.65 -9.00
CA LYS A 2 -9.57 59.12 -8.47
C LYS A 2 -9.69 58.05 -7.38
N ALA A 3 -10.71 58.09 -6.54
CA ALA A 3 -10.97 57.13 -5.45
C ALA A 3 -11.39 55.74 -6.00
N MET A 4 -12.24 55.73 -7.03
CA MET A 4 -12.72 54.52 -7.69
C MET A 4 -11.58 53.75 -8.41
N LYS A 5 -10.65 54.49 -9.04
CA LYS A 5 -9.46 53.88 -9.66
C LYS A 5 -8.49 53.26 -8.65
N LYS A 6 -8.36 53.88 -7.45
CA LYS A 6 -7.54 53.28 -6.37
C LYS A 6 -8.19 52.04 -5.79
N PHE A 7 -9.51 52.01 -5.63
CA PHE A 7 -10.25 50.84 -5.13
C PHE A 7 -10.15 49.64 -6.12
N THR A 8 -10.34 49.90 -7.41
CA THR A 8 -10.18 48.83 -8.43
C THR A 8 -8.77 48.31 -8.51
N LEU A 9 -7.75 49.15 -8.33
CA LEU A 9 -6.35 48.74 -8.32
C LEU A 9 -6.03 47.85 -7.11
N THR A 10 -6.55 48.23 -5.90
CA THR A 10 -6.38 47.41 -4.68
C THR A 10 -7.04 46.04 -4.80
N VAL A 11 -8.24 45.98 -5.35
CA VAL A 11 -8.93 44.67 -5.58
C VAL A 11 -8.17 43.82 -6.57
N PHE A 12 -7.65 44.41 -7.63
CA PHE A 12 -6.83 43.68 -8.62
C PHE A 12 -5.54 43.14 -8.01
N CYS A 13 -4.85 43.91 -7.17
CA CYS A 13 -3.65 43.46 -6.46
C CYS A 13 -3.93 42.28 -5.50
N ILE A 14 -5.07 42.33 -4.79
CA ILE A 14 -5.49 41.23 -3.90
C ILE A 14 -5.79 39.95 -4.69
N LEU A 15 -6.52 40.07 -5.80
CA LEU A 15 -6.82 38.93 -6.68
C LEU A 15 -5.54 38.32 -7.28
N ALA A 16 -4.62 39.15 -7.75
CA ALA A 16 -3.33 38.69 -8.26
C ALA A 16 -2.52 37.98 -7.17
N GLY A 17 -2.48 38.54 -5.94
CA GLY A 17 -1.84 37.91 -4.79
C GLY A 17 -2.44 36.54 -4.44
N CYS A 18 -3.77 36.41 -4.46
CA CYS A 18 -4.45 35.11 -4.24
C CYS A 18 -4.11 34.08 -5.31
N ILE A 19 -4.04 34.49 -6.59
CA ILE A 19 -3.68 33.57 -7.69
C ILE A 19 -2.23 33.09 -7.51
N PHE A 20 -1.31 34.00 -7.17
CA PHE A 20 0.08 33.61 -6.90
C PHE A 20 0.22 32.70 -5.70
N PHE A 21 -0.54 32.92 -4.65
CA PHE A 21 -0.56 32.06 -3.45
C PHE A 21 -1.11 30.66 -3.75
N LEU A 22 -2.22 30.58 -4.48
CA LEU A 22 -2.81 29.32 -4.89
C LEU A 22 -1.89 28.53 -5.86
N SER A 23 -1.24 29.20 -6.79
CA SER A 23 -0.28 28.55 -7.68
C SER A 23 0.96 28.05 -6.92
N GLY A 24 1.41 28.77 -5.90
CA GLY A 24 2.50 28.32 -5.01
C GLY A 24 2.13 27.08 -4.22
N ILE A 25 0.90 27.04 -3.66
CA ILE A 25 0.37 25.83 -2.98
C ILE A 25 0.27 24.65 -3.98
N TRP A 26 -0.21 24.89 -5.18
CA TRP A 26 -0.31 23.86 -6.20
C TRP A 26 1.06 23.27 -6.56
N ILE A 27 2.06 24.10 -6.80
CA ILE A 27 3.44 23.66 -7.10
C ILE A 27 4.04 22.92 -5.90
N TYR A 28 3.81 23.42 -4.67
CA TYR A 28 4.25 22.75 -3.45
C TYR A 28 3.62 21.37 -3.30
N PHE A 29 2.33 21.25 -3.59
CA PHE A 29 1.58 19.98 -3.52
C PHE A 29 2.06 18.99 -4.57
N GLN A 30 2.26 19.43 -5.84
CA GLN A 30 2.86 18.58 -6.87
C GLN A 30 4.26 18.11 -6.46
N LYS A 31 5.11 19.00 -5.98
CA LYS A 31 6.45 18.64 -5.55
C LYS A 31 6.49 17.79 -4.29
N SER A 32 5.45 17.87 -3.45
CA SER A 32 5.27 16.98 -2.30
C SER A 32 4.79 15.60 -2.71
N LEU A 33 3.97 15.50 -3.75
CA LEU A 33 3.56 14.22 -4.35
C LEU A 33 4.74 13.52 -5.08
N ASP A 34 5.57 14.28 -5.77
CA ASP A 34 6.81 13.76 -6.39
C ASP A 34 7.86 13.30 -5.36
N ARG A 35 7.76 13.78 -4.10
CA ARG A 35 8.63 13.33 -2.99
C ARG A 35 8.10 12.14 -2.21
N VAL A 36 6.82 11.85 -2.32
CA VAL A 36 6.32 10.52 -2.02
C VAL A 36 6.82 9.69 -3.22
N GLU A 37 8.06 9.25 -3.16
CA GLU A 37 8.47 8.02 -3.82
C GLU A 37 7.55 6.94 -3.25
N LEU A 38 6.36 6.86 -3.83
CA LEU A 38 5.62 5.62 -3.89
C LEU A 38 6.62 4.71 -4.59
N GLY A 39 7.30 3.87 -3.79
CA GLY A 39 8.25 2.94 -4.33
C GLY A 39 7.62 2.32 -5.56
N GLU A 40 8.24 2.55 -6.71
CA GLU A 40 8.03 1.85 -7.98
C GLU A 40 6.58 1.75 -8.53
N GLY A 41 5.68 2.66 -8.16
CA GLY A 41 4.30 2.66 -8.68
C GLY A 41 4.16 2.91 -10.19
N GLU A 42 5.23 3.24 -10.89
CA GLU A 42 5.20 3.41 -12.36
C GLU A 42 5.04 2.07 -13.10
N HIS A 43 5.44 0.96 -12.48
CA HIS A 43 5.31 -0.36 -13.07
C HIS A 43 3.93 -1.00 -12.83
N ALA A 44 3.27 -0.71 -11.72
CA ALA A 44 1.98 -1.32 -11.37
C ALA A 44 0.86 -1.06 -12.39
N ALA A 45 0.89 0.07 -13.10
CA ALA A 45 -0.12 0.43 -14.10
C ALA A 45 -0.04 -0.39 -15.40
N SER A 46 1.03 -1.17 -15.62
CA SER A 46 1.26 -1.95 -16.84
C SER A 46 0.96 -3.44 -16.68
N TYR A 47 0.91 -3.96 -15.46
CA TYR A 47 0.72 -5.39 -15.19
C TYR A 47 -0.75 -5.78 -15.13
N GLN A 48 -1.06 -7.01 -15.58
CA GLN A 48 -2.43 -7.56 -15.56
C GLN A 48 -2.86 -8.03 -14.18
N ARG A 49 -1.92 -8.33 -13.29
CA ARG A 49 -2.20 -8.85 -11.94
C ARG A 49 -1.40 -8.11 -10.91
N HIS A 50 -2.04 -7.87 -9.76
CA HIS A 50 -1.44 -7.23 -8.62
C HIS A 50 -1.51 -8.14 -7.39
N TYR A 51 -0.35 -8.50 -6.85
CA TYR A 51 -0.22 -9.27 -5.62
C TYR A 51 0.34 -8.40 -4.50
N LEU A 52 -0.16 -8.61 -3.30
CA LEU A 52 0.31 -7.90 -2.12
C LEU A 52 1.08 -8.85 -1.21
N MET A 53 2.32 -8.51 -0.86
CA MET A 53 3.10 -9.20 0.16
C MET A 53 3.08 -8.35 1.44
N ILE A 54 2.64 -8.94 2.55
CA ILE A 54 2.57 -8.28 3.85
C ILE A 54 3.56 -8.95 4.79
N SER A 55 4.53 -8.19 5.29
CA SER A 55 5.53 -8.64 6.26
C SER A 55 5.62 -7.65 7.42
N ASN A 56 5.77 -8.18 8.64
CA ASN A 56 6.00 -7.36 9.83
C ASN A 56 7.37 -6.71 9.85
N ASP A 57 8.37 -7.40 9.29
CA ASP A 57 9.76 -6.96 9.27
C ASP A 57 10.33 -7.12 7.85
N LYS A 58 10.20 -6.05 7.07
CA LYS A 58 10.70 -6.01 5.69
C LYS A 58 12.23 -6.04 5.59
N ASP A 59 12.91 -5.62 6.66
CA ASP A 59 14.37 -5.44 6.65
C ASP A 59 15.12 -6.72 7.03
N THR A 60 14.41 -7.79 7.42
CA THR A 60 15.07 -9.10 7.56
C THR A 60 15.48 -9.63 6.19
N GLY A 61 16.75 -10.03 6.06
CA GLY A 61 17.30 -10.54 4.79
C GLY A 61 16.52 -11.71 4.20
N MET A 62 15.75 -12.45 5.01
CA MET A 62 14.85 -13.50 4.56
C MET A 62 13.69 -12.94 3.74
N TRP A 63 12.95 -11.95 4.28
CA TRP A 63 11.79 -11.37 3.59
C TRP A 63 12.20 -10.60 2.34
N GLN A 64 13.34 -9.91 2.38
CA GLN A 64 13.91 -9.28 1.21
C GLN A 64 14.17 -10.29 0.08
N SER A 65 14.78 -11.44 0.40
CA SER A 65 15.05 -12.49 -0.59
C SER A 65 13.77 -13.13 -1.13
N VAL A 66 12.74 -13.29 -0.29
CA VAL A 66 11.43 -13.80 -0.70
C VAL A 66 10.75 -12.81 -1.64
N TYR A 67 10.78 -11.51 -1.29
CA TYR A 67 10.21 -10.45 -2.12
C TYR A 67 10.91 -10.35 -3.49
N GLU A 68 12.23 -10.32 -3.52
CA GLU A 68 13.01 -10.27 -4.76
C GLU A 68 12.69 -11.46 -5.67
N SER A 69 12.60 -12.66 -5.09
CA SER A 69 12.25 -13.87 -5.83
C SER A 69 10.82 -13.84 -6.36
N ALA A 70 9.87 -13.39 -5.53
CA ALA A 70 8.47 -13.28 -5.91
C ALA A 70 8.25 -12.21 -6.99
N SER A 71 8.91 -11.06 -6.87
CA SER A 71 8.82 -9.97 -7.84
C SER A 71 9.37 -10.39 -9.19
N LYS A 72 10.53 -11.05 -9.22
CA LYS A 72 11.12 -11.57 -10.46
C LYS A 72 10.22 -12.57 -11.16
N GLU A 73 9.65 -13.52 -10.42
CA GLU A 73 8.74 -14.54 -10.98
C GLU A 73 7.43 -13.90 -11.45
N ALA A 74 6.95 -12.85 -10.76
CA ALA A 74 5.74 -12.13 -11.14
C ALA A 74 5.93 -11.35 -12.44
N GLU A 75 7.05 -10.64 -12.62
CA GLU A 75 7.37 -9.90 -13.85
C GLU A 75 7.32 -10.81 -15.08
N GLU A 76 7.87 -12.04 -14.98
CA GLU A 76 7.84 -13.03 -16.06
C GLU A 76 6.41 -13.47 -16.43
N LYS A 77 5.43 -13.20 -15.54
CA LYS A 77 4.02 -13.61 -15.68
C LYS A 77 3.07 -12.42 -15.84
N ASP A 78 3.58 -11.26 -16.21
CA ASP A 78 2.81 -10.03 -16.35
C ASP A 78 2.04 -9.68 -15.06
N ALA A 79 2.73 -9.79 -13.92
CA ALA A 79 2.21 -9.50 -12.60
C ALA A 79 3.17 -8.63 -11.80
N TYR A 80 2.63 -7.87 -10.86
CA TYR A 80 3.37 -7.02 -9.94
C TYR A 80 3.17 -7.49 -8.50
N VAL A 81 4.23 -7.49 -7.71
CA VAL A 81 4.18 -7.75 -6.27
C VAL A 81 4.53 -6.48 -5.52
N GLU A 82 3.61 -5.99 -4.72
CA GLU A 82 3.83 -4.87 -3.81
C GLU A 82 4.17 -5.39 -2.42
N LEU A 83 5.23 -4.86 -1.81
CA LEU A 83 5.58 -5.15 -0.42
C LEU A 83 5.01 -4.07 0.49
N LEU A 84 4.15 -4.47 1.42
CA LEU A 84 3.55 -3.60 2.41
C LEU A 84 3.97 -4.04 3.82
N SER A 85 4.43 -3.09 4.62
CA SER A 85 4.84 -3.32 6.01
C SER A 85 4.25 -2.27 6.94
N PRO A 86 3.80 -2.66 8.15
CA PRO A 86 3.38 -1.72 9.19
C PRO A 86 4.41 -0.64 9.50
N GLU A 87 5.70 -0.95 9.38
CA GLU A 87 6.79 -0.01 9.62
C GLU A 87 6.84 1.15 8.61
N GLN A 88 6.40 0.90 7.36
CA GLN A 88 6.33 1.92 6.32
C GLN A 88 5.16 2.87 6.52
N MET A 89 4.15 2.41 7.26
CA MET A 89 2.89 3.11 7.45
C MET A 89 2.73 3.46 8.94
N ASN A 90 3.24 4.61 9.34
CA ASN A 90 3.19 5.08 10.73
C ASN A 90 1.81 4.89 11.37
N GLY A 91 1.71 4.01 12.36
CA GLY A 91 0.49 3.77 13.13
C GLY A 91 -0.44 2.69 12.58
N TYR A 92 -0.09 2.01 11.49
CA TYR A 92 -0.84 0.88 10.96
C TYR A 92 -0.36 -0.43 11.58
N SER A 93 -1.30 -1.35 11.75
CA SER A 93 -1.05 -2.75 12.13
C SER A 93 -0.98 -3.64 10.90
N GLN A 94 -0.49 -4.86 11.06
CA GLN A 94 -0.56 -5.88 10.00
C GLN A 94 -2.00 -6.18 9.56
N ALA A 95 -2.94 -6.16 10.50
CA ALA A 95 -4.37 -6.28 10.21
C ALA A 95 -4.87 -5.13 9.31
N ASP A 96 -4.37 -3.92 9.49
CA ASP A 96 -4.74 -2.78 8.65
C ASP A 96 -4.15 -2.92 7.25
N CYS A 97 -2.91 -3.42 7.12
CA CYS A 97 -2.32 -3.76 5.82
C CYS A 97 -3.16 -4.81 5.08
N LEU A 98 -3.65 -5.82 5.80
CA LEU A 98 -4.52 -6.85 5.23
C LEU A 98 -5.88 -6.29 4.78
N LYS A 99 -6.49 -5.39 5.57
CA LYS A 99 -7.71 -4.66 5.18
C LYS A 99 -7.50 -3.82 3.92
N ILE A 100 -6.33 -3.17 3.78
CA ILE A 100 -5.97 -2.41 2.58
C ILE A 100 -5.93 -3.34 1.36
N GLY A 101 -5.26 -4.48 1.45
CA GLY A 101 -5.20 -5.47 0.37
C GLY A 101 -6.58 -5.95 -0.07
N ILE A 102 -7.46 -6.26 0.89
CA ILE A 102 -8.85 -6.66 0.61
C ILE A 102 -9.61 -5.52 -0.08
N ALA A 103 -9.53 -4.30 0.45
CA ALA A 103 -10.23 -3.14 -0.10
C ALA A 103 -9.73 -2.75 -1.50
N SER A 104 -8.45 -2.97 -1.78
CA SER A 104 -7.83 -2.72 -3.09
C SER A 104 -8.12 -3.83 -4.10
N GLN A 105 -8.78 -4.92 -3.68
CA GLN A 105 -9.14 -6.06 -4.52
C GLN A 105 -7.94 -6.63 -5.31
N VAL A 106 -6.82 -6.83 -4.62
CA VAL A 106 -5.63 -7.44 -5.21
C VAL A 106 -5.90 -8.88 -5.66
N ASP A 107 -5.15 -9.38 -6.63
CA ASP A 107 -5.33 -10.73 -7.18
C ASP A 107 -4.85 -11.84 -6.24
N GLY A 108 -4.12 -11.50 -5.19
CA GLY A 108 -3.72 -12.41 -4.13
C GLY A 108 -2.84 -11.76 -3.08
N ILE A 109 -2.76 -12.38 -1.91
CA ILE A 109 -2.02 -11.89 -0.76
C ILE A 109 -1.03 -12.94 -0.29
N ILE A 110 0.22 -12.53 -0.09
CA ILE A 110 1.27 -13.31 0.58
C ILE A 110 1.44 -12.69 1.97
N LEU A 111 1.17 -13.42 3.02
CA LEU A 111 1.07 -12.90 4.37
C LEU A 111 2.07 -13.60 5.31
N GLU A 112 2.89 -12.80 6.01
CA GLU A 112 3.58 -13.29 7.19
C GLU A 112 2.58 -13.45 8.33
N ALA A 113 2.19 -14.71 8.61
CA ALA A 113 1.13 -14.97 9.57
C ALA A 113 1.60 -14.81 11.03
N ASP A 114 0.86 -14.03 11.80
CA ASP A 114 1.03 -13.89 13.25
C ASP A 114 0.17 -14.88 14.06
N GLY A 115 -0.82 -15.52 13.40
CA GLY A 115 -1.73 -16.49 13.98
C GLY A 115 -2.80 -15.88 14.89
N SER A 116 -3.00 -14.57 14.86
CA SER A 116 -4.01 -13.89 15.66
C SER A 116 -5.44 -14.22 15.18
N LYS A 117 -6.42 -14.08 16.08
CA LYS A 117 -7.83 -14.28 15.72
C LYS A 117 -8.34 -13.22 14.76
N GLU A 118 -7.81 -12.01 14.84
CA GLU A 118 -8.16 -10.92 13.92
C GLU A 118 -7.65 -11.22 12.53
N GLU A 119 -6.41 -11.67 12.40
CA GLU A 119 -5.82 -12.10 11.14
C GLU A 119 -6.63 -13.24 10.50
N GLN A 120 -6.97 -14.29 11.28
CA GLN A 120 -7.79 -15.39 10.80
C GLN A 120 -9.15 -14.91 10.26
N HIS A 121 -9.79 -13.94 10.94
CA HIS A 121 -11.04 -13.35 10.48
C HIS A 121 -10.85 -12.64 9.13
N LEU A 122 -9.82 -11.82 8.98
CA LEU A 122 -9.51 -11.07 7.76
C LEU A 122 -9.11 -11.99 6.60
N ILE A 123 -8.37 -13.08 6.87
CA ILE A 123 -8.08 -14.10 5.86
C ILE A 123 -9.38 -14.71 5.33
N ASN A 124 -10.32 -15.04 6.22
CA ASN A 124 -11.62 -15.57 5.80
C ASN A 124 -12.45 -14.55 5.03
N GLU A 125 -12.30 -13.26 5.32
CA GLU A 125 -12.94 -12.18 4.56
C GLU A 125 -12.33 -12.07 3.15
N ALA A 126 -11.01 -12.07 3.03
CA ALA A 126 -10.31 -12.08 1.74
C ALA A 126 -10.76 -13.27 0.86
N LEU A 127 -10.85 -14.47 1.45
CA LEU A 127 -11.31 -15.66 0.74
C LEU A 127 -12.77 -15.57 0.26
N LYS A 128 -13.66 -14.91 1.02
CA LYS A 128 -15.04 -14.63 0.58
C LYS A 128 -15.09 -13.71 -0.62
N GLU A 129 -14.17 -12.71 -0.66
CA GLU A 129 -13.99 -11.81 -1.80
C GLU A 129 -13.21 -12.47 -2.94
N LYS A 130 -12.90 -13.77 -2.83
CA LYS A 130 -12.15 -14.57 -3.83
C LYS A 130 -10.69 -14.15 -3.99
N ILE A 131 -10.13 -13.48 -3.00
CA ILE A 131 -8.70 -13.13 -2.97
C ILE A 131 -7.96 -14.30 -2.29
N PRO A 132 -7.13 -15.06 -3.01
CA PRO A 132 -6.34 -16.13 -2.43
C PRO A 132 -5.30 -15.57 -1.45
N VAL A 133 -5.15 -16.21 -0.30
CA VAL A 133 -4.15 -15.83 0.70
C VAL A 133 -3.19 -16.99 0.92
N VAL A 134 -1.91 -16.73 0.76
CA VAL A 134 -0.82 -17.66 1.09
C VAL A 134 -0.15 -17.16 2.36
N THR A 135 -0.17 -17.96 3.41
CA THR A 135 0.49 -17.64 4.66
C THR A 135 1.88 -18.25 4.72
N VAL A 136 2.88 -17.43 5.02
CA VAL A 136 4.24 -17.85 5.33
C VAL A 136 4.44 -17.66 6.81
N MET A 137 4.73 -18.74 7.53
CA MET A 137 4.96 -18.67 8.98
C MET A 137 6.47 -18.63 9.23
N THR A 138 6.95 -17.56 9.84
CA THR A 138 8.22 -17.59 10.55
C THR A 138 8.00 -18.45 11.79
N VAL A 139 8.60 -19.64 11.79
CA VAL A 139 8.41 -20.62 12.88
C VAL A 139 9.13 -20.11 14.12
N SER A 140 8.44 -19.32 14.92
CA SER A 140 8.75 -19.26 16.35
C SER A 140 8.10 -20.50 16.95
N TYR A 141 8.94 -21.41 17.49
CA TYR A 141 8.52 -22.72 17.98
C TYR A 141 7.45 -22.61 19.06
N THR A 142 6.18 -22.67 18.65
CA THR A 142 5.09 -23.02 19.54
C THR A 142 4.20 -24.01 18.79
N HIS A 143 4.04 -25.19 19.37
CA HIS A 143 3.29 -26.32 18.84
C HIS A 143 1.92 -25.93 18.27
N LEU A 144 1.80 -25.87 16.94
CA LEU A 144 0.53 -25.88 16.26
C LEU A 144 0.30 -27.28 15.70
N THR A 145 -0.60 -28.02 16.35
CA THR A 145 -1.18 -29.24 15.79
C THR A 145 -2.12 -28.85 14.65
N LEU A 146 -1.69 -29.06 13.41
CA LEU A 146 -2.56 -28.99 12.25
C LEU A 146 -3.62 -30.09 12.36
N PRO A 147 -4.91 -29.81 12.13
CA PRO A 147 -5.88 -30.86 11.97
C PRO A 147 -5.60 -31.61 10.67
N THR A 148 -5.06 -32.81 10.78
CA THR A 148 -4.94 -33.76 9.67
C THR A 148 -6.34 -34.15 9.24
N THR A 149 -6.81 -33.67 8.10
CA THR A 149 -7.97 -34.23 7.41
C THR A 149 -7.59 -35.61 6.90
N SER A 150 -7.96 -36.64 7.69
CA SER A 150 -8.00 -38.01 7.20
C SER A 150 -9.06 -38.11 6.10
N ARG A 151 -8.62 -38.35 4.85
CA ARG A 151 -9.53 -38.91 3.84
C ARG A 151 -9.67 -40.39 4.10
N VAL A 152 -10.90 -40.81 4.34
CA VAL A 152 -11.40 -42.17 4.11
C VAL A 152 -12.01 -42.24 2.73
#